data_bad3330173660705a4eb2fc33338c46e
#
_entry.id   bad3330173660705a4eb2fc33338c46e
#
_cell.length_a   1.000
_cell.length_b   1.000
_cell.length_c   1.000
_cell.angle_alpha   90.00
_cell.angle_beta   90.00
_cell.angle_gamma   90.00
#
_symmetry.space_group_name_H-M   'P 1'
#
loop_
_entity.id
_entity.type
_entity.pdbx_description
1 polymer ?
#
loop_
_entity_poly.entity_id
_entity_poly.type
_entity_poly.pdbx_seq_one_letter_code
_entity_poly.pdbx_strand_id
1 'polypeptide(L)'
;MNRYPLWKYILIGITLVLGLVYTMPNFFGEVPAVQVSPLKANVKADAGMLARVEDILRQANLKPEEMYLETNGVKARFEDTDAQLRAKDALVHALGDDYVVALNLVSRSPRWLSAIGALPMYLGLDLRGGVHFLLQVDMRAALAKKVESYANDIRGALREKRIQHNGVTRDGQTLVVRFREAGARDKASFEIGKQIPDLDLKNVDDGSEFRLVGTLKLEAQRKTQEFAIQQNITTLRNRVNELGVAEPIIQQQGAERVVVQLPGVQDTAKAKDILGRTATLEVRMVDEEKSDPASLQSAVQGQVPFGDELYYDRNNTPILVKKQIVLTGDRINDAQPGFDNQTSEPAVHIALDGTGARIFQQVTRENVGKRMAILLFEKGKGEVVTAPVIRTEIGGGRVQISGRMTTQEANDVALLVRAGALAAPMEIIEERTVGPSLAPRTSKSASARCGSVSRLSQCS
;
A
#
# COMPACT_ATOMS: atom_id res chain seq x y z
N MET A 1 -43.52 -25.67 42.62
CA MET A 1 -42.87 -25.76 41.27
C MET A 1 -43.20 -24.48 40.50
N ASN A 2 -42.16 -23.70 40.17
CA ASN A 2 -42.32 -22.44 39.41
C ASN A 2 -42.73 -22.78 37.97
N ARG A 3 -43.99 -22.69 37.61
CA ARG A 3 -44.46 -22.82 36.22
C ARG A 3 -44.39 -21.45 35.54
N TYR A 4 -43.35 -21.32 34.71
CA TYR A 4 -43.23 -20.13 33.88
C TYR A 4 -44.39 -20.11 32.85
N PRO A 5 -44.92 -18.93 32.45
CA PRO A 5 -45.92 -18.81 31.39
C PRO A 5 -45.38 -19.32 30.05
N LEU A 6 -46.22 -19.95 29.24
CA LEU A 6 -45.93 -20.58 27.97
C LEU A 6 -45.11 -19.72 26.99
N TRP A 7 -45.39 -18.40 26.97
CA TRP A 7 -44.66 -17.50 26.09
C TRP A 7 -43.16 -17.44 26.36
N LYS A 8 -42.73 -17.65 27.64
CA LYS A 8 -41.30 -17.67 27.96
C LYS A 8 -40.60 -18.92 27.38
N TYR A 9 -41.26 -20.05 27.35
CA TYR A 9 -40.74 -21.29 26.74
C TYR A 9 -40.67 -21.14 25.22
N ILE A 10 -41.64 -20.47 24.59
CA ILE A 10 -41.66 -20.18 23.16
C ILE A 10 -40.52 -19.22 22.83
N LEU A 11 -40.30 -18.18 23.62
CA LEU A 11 -39.22 -17.23 23.44
C LEU A 11 -37.85 -17.89 23.52
N ILE A 12 -37.65 -18.77 24.56
CA ILE A 12 -36.41 -19.54 24.69
C ILE A 12 -36.22 -20.47 23.48
N GLY A 13 -37.28 -21.15 23.04
CA GLY A 13 -37.24 -22.04 21.87
C GLY A 13 -36.85 -21.30 20.60
N ILE A 14 -37.44 -20.12 20.35
CA ILE A 14 -37.09 -19.26 19.20
C ILE A 14 -35.62 -18.81 19.28
N THR A 15 -35.15 -18.37 20.45
CA THR A 15 -33.77 -17.93 20.64
C THR A 15 -32.77 -19.07 20.39
N LEU A 16 -33.08 -20.27 20.86
CA LEU A 16 -32.26 -21.46 20.63
C LEU A 16 -32.21 -21.84 19.15
N VAL A 17 -33.36 -21.82 18.45
CA VAL A 17 -33.42 -22.10 17.00
C VAL A 17 -32.64 -21.06 16.21
N LEU A 18 -32.80 -19.75 16.52
CA LEU A 18 -32.03 -18.70 15.90
C LEU A 18 -30.52 -18.88 16.15
N GLY A 19 -30.12 -19.16 17.40
CA GLY A 19 -28.73 -19.42 17.75
C GLY A 19 -28.16 -20.61 16.97
N LEU A 20 -28.92 -21.67 16.81
CA LEU A 20 -28.53 -22.89 16.07
C LEU A 20 -28.36 -22.55 14.57
N VAL A 21 -29.28 -21.80 13.96
CA VAL A 21 -29.21 -21.38 12.55
C VAL A 21 -27.98 -20.52 12.32
N TYR A 22 -27.70 -19.53 13.20
CA TYR A 22 -26.51 -18.67 13.07
C TYR A 22 -25.19 -19.38 13.37
N THR A 23 -25.23 -20.52 14.08
CA THR A 23 -24.03 -21.32 14.34
C THR A 23 -23.76 -22.34 13.24
N MET A 24 -24.79 -22.70 12.44
CA MET A 24 -24.71 -23.73 11.39
C MET A 24 -23.56 -23.47 10.37
N PRO A 25 -23.26 -22.25 9.92
CA PRO A 25 -22.19 -22.01 8.94
C PRO A 25 -20.82 -22.58 9.38
N ASN A 26 -20.55 -22.62 10.68
CA ASN A 26 -19.27 -23.09 11.21
C ASN A 26 -19.05 -24.61 11.05
N PHE A 27 -20.10 -25.38 10.79
CA PHE A 27 -20.01 -26.83 10.60
C PHE A 27 -19.67 -27.23 9.16
N PHE A 28 -19.80 -26.31 8.17
CA PHE A 28 -19.59 -26.66 6.77
C PHE A 28 -18.13 -26.63 6.32
N GLY A 29 -17.23 -26.06 7.10
CA GLY A 29 -15.82 -25.93 6.78
C GLY A 29 -15.53 -24.98 5.61
N GLU A 30 -14.25 -24.91 5.25
CA GLU A 30 -13.76 -24.08 4.12
C GLU A 30 -13.23 -25.00 3.01
N VAL A 31 -13.39 -24.56 1.76
CA VAL A 31 -12.89 -25.24 0.56
C VAL A 31 -12.02 -24.30 -0.28
N PRO A 32 -11.02 -24.85 -0.99
CA PRO A 32 -10.19 -24.08 -1.90
C PRO A 32 -11.04 -23.44 -2.99
N ALA A 33 -10.82 -22.17 -3.25
CA ALA A 33 -11.49 -21.43 -4.32
C ALA A 33 -10.52 -20.51 -5.05
N VAL A 34 -10.80 -20.25 -6.31
CA VAL A 34 -10.12 -19.23 -7.11
C VAL A 34 -11.08 -18.05 -7.26
N GLN A 35 -10.63 -16.88 -6.92
CA GLN A 35 -11.35 -15.64 -7.14
C GLN A 35 -10.74 -14.91 -8.32
N VAL A 36 -11.56 -14.59 -9.30
CA VAL A 36 -11.20 -13.75 -10.45
C VAL A 36 -11.89 -12.41 -10.29
N SER A 37 -11.12 -11.37 -10.14
CA SER A 37 -11.63 -10.01 -9.98
C SER A 37 -11.17 -9.15 -11.15
N PRO A 38 -12.05 -8.30 -11.73
CA PRO A 38 -11.62 -7.36 -12.75
C PRO A 38 -10.66 -6.35 -12.14
N LEU A 39 -9.57 -6.07 -12.84
CA LEU A 39 -8.58 -5.10 -12.39
C LEU A 39 -9.09 -3.67 -12.55
N LYS A 40 -10.01 -3.43 -13.49
CA LYS A 40 -10.57 -2.12 -13.79
C LYS A 40 -11.87 -1.91 -13.02
N ALA A 41 -11.96 -0.83 -12.25
CA ALA A 41 -13.16 -0.45 -11.50
C ALA A 41 -14.41 -0.20 -12.39
N ASN A 42 -14.20 0.05 -13.68
CA ASN A 42 -15.28 0.24 -14.67
C ASN A 42 -15.81 -1.07 -15.24
N VAL A 43 -15.11 -2.18 -15.05
CA VAL A 43 -15.57 -3.52 -15.47
C VAL A 43 -16.25 -4.14 -14.27
N LYS A 44 -17.56 -4.07 -14.25
CA LYS A 44 -18.33 -4.82 -13.26
C LYS A 44 -18.19 -6.30 -13.53
N ALA A 45 -18.04 -7.09 -12.47
CA ALA A 45 -18.18 -8.52 -12.59
C ALA A 45 -19.61 -8.81 -13.11
N ASP A 46 -19.71 -9.31 -14.32
CA ASP A 46 -20.97 -9.59 -15.01
C ASP A 46 -21.10 -11.09 -15.39
N ALA A 47 -22.26 -11.44 -15.92
CA ALA A 47 -22.51 -12.79 -16.39
C ALA A 47 -21.57 -13.22 -17.54
N GLY A 48 -21.08 -12.26 -18.33
CA GLY A 48 -20.12 -12.51 -19.41
C GLY A 48 -18.76 -12.96 -18.87
N MET A 49 -18.31 -12.34 -17.78
CA MET A 49 -17.11 -12.76 -17.08
C MET A 49 -17.24 -14.17 -16.50
N LEU A 50 -18.39 -14.50 -15.91
CA LEU A 50 -18.66 -15.85 -15.40
C LEU A 50 -18.57 -16.88 -16.52
N ALA A 51 -19.21 -16.64 -17.66
CA ALA A 51 -19.16 -17.55 -18.82
C ALA A 51 -17.74 -17.72 -19.36
N ARG A 52 -16.96 -16.64 -19.42
CA ARG A 52 -15.57 -16.68 -19.89
C ARG A 52 -14.67 -17.49 -18.95
N VAL A 53 -14.81 -17.33 -17.63
CA VAL A 53 -14.08 -18.12 -16.65
C VAL A 53 -14.47 -19.60 -16.74
N GLU A 54 -15.77 -19.90 -16.94
CA GLU A 54 -16.27 -21.26 -17.14
C GLU A 54 -15.68 -21.93 -18.38
N ASP A 55 -15.63 -21.22 -19.51
CA ASP A 55 -15.06 -21.74 -20.75
C ASP A 55 -13.57 -22.04 -20.64
N ILE A 56 -12.80 -21.17 -19.96
CA ILE A 56 -11.37 -21.39 -19.72
C ILE A 56 -11.14 -22.63 -18.84
N LEU A 57 -11.89 -22.77 -17.75
CA LEU A 57 -11.78 -23.92 -16.88
C LEU A 57 -12.19 -25.22 -17.58
N ARG A 58 -13.20 -25.16 -18.44
CA ARG A 58 -13.64 -26.30 -19.27
C ARG A 58 -12.56 -26.73 -20.28
N GLN A 59 -11.91 -25.76 -20.94
CA GLN A 59 -10.79 -26.05 -21.87
C GLN A 59 -9.59 -26.65 -21.13
N ALA A 60 -9.35 -26.26 -19.89
CA ALA A 60 -8.31 -26.83 -19.05
C ALA A 60 -8.69 -28.18 -18.42
N ASN A 61 -9.87 -28.72 -18.71
CA ASN A 61 -10.40 -29.97 -18.14
C ASN A 61 -10.56 -29.92 -16.61
N LEU A 62 -10.82 -28.71 -16.06
CA LEU A 62 -11.01 -28.49 -14.63
C LEU A 62 -12.48 -28.21 -14.35
N LYS A 63 -13.09 -29.04 -13.50
CA LYS A 63 -14.49 -28.88 -13.10
C LYS A 63 -14.54 -28.24 -11.71
N PRO A 64 -15.03 -27.00 -11.57
CA PRO A 64 -15.32 -26.42 -10.27
C PRO A 64 -16.54 -27.11 -9.63
N GLU A 65 -16.55 -27.24 -8.32
CA GLU A 65 -17.70 -27.76 -7.55
C GLU A 65 -18.89 -26.80 -7.64
N GLU A 66 -18.60 -25.50 -7.58
CA GLU A 66 -19.58 -24.43 -7.73
C GLU A 66 -18.91 -23.16 -8.24
N MET A 67 -19.60 -22.43 -9.12
CA MET A 67 -19.17 -21.09 -9.54
C MET A 67 -20.27 -20.09 -9.29
N TYR A 68 -19.91 -18.90 -8.83
CA TYR A 68 -20.87 -17.82 -8.60
C TYR A 68 -20.23 -16.44 -8.75
N LEU A 69 -21.11 -15.53 -9.10
CA LEU A 69 -20.77 -14.11 -9.24
C LEU A 69 -21.00 -13.41 -7.90
N GLU A 70 -20.02 -12.65 -7.46
CA GLU A 70 -20.09 -11.77 -6.30
C GLU A 70 -19.82 -10.32 -6.73
N THR A 71 -20.09 -9.36 -5.86
CA THR A 71 -19.90 -7.92 -6.15
C THR A 71 -18.48 -7.59 -6.65
N ASN A 72 -17.48 -8.34 -6.18
CA ASN A 72 -16.07 -8.10 -6.45
C ASN A 72 -15.44 -9.08 -7.47
N GLY A 73 -16.21 -9.99 -8.07
CA GLY A 73 -15.65 -10.92 -9.05
C GLY A 73 -16.36 -12.26 -9.10
N VAL A 74 -15.77 -13.18 -9.86
CA VAL A 74 -16.23 -14.57 -9.98
C VAL A 74 -15.44 -15.44 -9.03
N LYS A 75 -16.13 -16.27 -8.25
CA LYS A 75 -15.52 -17.30 -7.39
C LYS A 75 -15.84 -18.68 -7.91
N ALA A 76 -14.78 -19.50 -8.07
CA ALA A 76 -14.89 -20.91 -8.45
C ALA A 76 -14.33 -21.77 -7.32
N ARG A 77 -15.13 -22.69 -6.77
CA ARG A 77 -14.75 -23.63 -5.70
C ARG A 77 -14.18 -24.90 -6.30
N PHE A 78 -13.19 -25.47 -5.63
CA PHE A 78 -12.55 -26.72 -6.01
C PHE A 78 -12.53 -27.68 -4.81
N GLU A 79 -12.48 -28.97 -5.09
CA GLU A 79 -12.47 -30.02 -4.07
C GLU A 79 -11.10 -30.12 -3.38
N ASP A 80 -10.03 -29.88 -4.13
CA ASP A 80 -8.65 -29.95 -3.64
C ASP A 80 -7.81 -28.73 -4.04
N THR A 81 -6.67 -28.59 -3.34
CA THR A 81 -5.71 -27.50 -3.55
C THR A 81 -4.95 -27.63 -4.88
N ASP A 82 -4.76 -28.86 -5.38
CA ASP A 82 -4.03 -29.09 -6.65
C ASP A 82 -4.88 -28.66 -7.85
N ALA A 83 -6.19 -28.91 -7.80
CA ALA A 83 -7.14 -28.40 -8.79
C ALA A 83 -7.21 -26.86 -8.74
N GLN A 84 -7.21 -26.30 -7.54
CA GLN A 84 -7.17 -24.84 -7.33
C GLN A 84 -5.94 -24.19 -7.98
N LEU A 85 -4.74 -24.75 -7.75
CA LEU A 85 -3.48 -24.24 -8.31
C LEU A 85 -3.47 -24.32 -9.84
N ARG A 86 -3.86 -25.47 -10.41
CA ARG A 86 -3.97 -25.62 -11.87
C ARG A 86 -5.00 -24.68 -12.49
N ALA A 87 -6.11 -24.44 -11.79
CA ALA A 87 -7.12 -23.49 -12.21
C ALA A 87 -6.59 -22.05 -12.19
N LYS A 88 -5.84 -21.65 -11.15
CA LYS A 88 -5.17 -20.36 -11.11
C LYS A 88 -4.25 -20.18 -12.30
N ASP A 89 -3.37 -21.15 -12.57
CA ASP A 89 -2.39 -21.05 -13.66
C ASP A 89 -3.10 -20.95 -15.03
N ALA A 90 -4.12 -21.79 -15.27
CA ALA A 90 -4.90 -21.74 -16.50
C ALA A 90 -5.62 -20.38 -16.68
N LEU A 91 -6.20 -19.85 -15.61
CA LEU A 91 -6.91 -18.56 -15.65
C LEU A 91 -5.94 -17.38 -15.83
N VAL A 92 -4.80 -17.39 -15.18
CA VAL A 92 -3.76 -16.34 -15.35
C VAL A 92 -3.28 -16.30 -16.79
N HIS A 93 -2.99 -17.48 -17.40
CA HIS A 93 -2.55 -17.54 -18.79
C HIS A 93 -3.62 -17.12 -19.80
N ALA A 94 -4.89 -17.45 -19.56
CA ALA A 94 -5.96 -17.22 -20.53
C ALA A 94 -6.63 -15.85 -20.41
N LEU A 95 -6.71 -15.28 -19.20
CA LEU A 95 -7.34 -13.97 -18.94
C LEU A 95 -6.36 -12.80 -19.11
N GLY A 96 -5.05 -13.07 -19.05
CA GLY A 96 -4.02 -12.05 -19.15
C GLY A 96 -4.08 -11.03 -17.98
N ASP A 97 -3.49 -9.86 -18.22
CA ASP A 97 -3.25 -8.84 -17.19
C ASP A 97 -4.50 -7.99 -16.84
N ASP A 98 -5.65 -8.25 -17.48
CA ASP A 98 -6.89 -7.50 -17.21
C ASP A 98 -7.64 -7.98 -15.96
N TYR A 99 -7.25 -9.12 -15.40
CA TYR A 99 -7.92 -9.76 -14.28
C TYR A 99 -6.92 -10.20 -13.19
N VAL A 100 -7.29 -10.02 -11.94
CA VAL A 100 -6.55 -10.56 -10.80
C VAL A 100 -7.12 -11.92 -10.46
N VAL A 101 -6.26 -12.95 -10.50
CA VAL A 101 -6.61 -14.31 -10.10
C VAL A 101 -5.98 -14.59 -8.73
N ALA A 102 -6.80 -14.61 -7.70
CA ALA A 102 -6.36 -14.84 -6.31
C ALA A 102 -6.80 -16.23 -5.80
N LEU A 103 -5.92 -16.88 -5.05
CA LEU A 103 -6.28 -18.08 -4.28
C LEU A 103 -7.03 -17.63 -3.02
N ASN A 104 -8.18 -18.26 -2.77
CA ASN A 104 -9.02 -17.96 -1.61
C ASN A 104 -9.52 -19.26 -0.98
N LEU A 105 -9.96 -19.16 0.28
CA LEU A 105 -10.69 -20.20 0.98
C LEU A 105 -12.12 -19.70 1.22
N VAL A 106 -13.11 -20.43 0.76
CA VAL A 106 -14.51 -20.03 0.83
C VAL A 106 -15.30 -21.05 1.63
N SER A 107 -16.24 -20.58 2.44
CA SER A 107 -17.10 -21.47 3.21
C SER A 107 -17.97 -22.35 2.30
N ARG A 108 -18.13 -23.61 2.68
CA ARG A 108 -19.04 -24.58 2.05
C ARG A 108 -20.51 -24.36 2.43
N SER A 109 -20.80 -23.28 3.18
CA SER A 109 -22.16 -22.96 3.65
C SER A 109 -23.15 -22.79 2.48
N PRO A 110 -24.38 -23.30 2.61
CA PRO A 110 -25.44 -23.05 1.63
C PRO A 110 -25.77 -21.57 1.50
N ARG A 111 -26.10 -21.13 0.29
CA ARG A 111 -26.35 -19.70 -0.02
C ARG A 111 -27.49 -19.08 0.78
N TRP A 112 -28.50 -19.86 1.20
CA TRP A 112 -29.60 -19.32 2.00
C TRP A 112 -29.14 -18.84 3.38
N LEU A 113 -28.08 -19.44 3.95
CA LEU A 113 -27.48 -19.00 5.22
C LEU A 113 -26.78 -17.65 5.05
N SER A 114 -26.01 -17.47 3.99
CA SER A 114 -25.37 -16.18 3.68
C SER A 114 -26.39 -15.09 3.32
N ALA A 115 -27.53 -15.45 2.69
CA ALA A 115 -28.61 -14.53 2.37
C ALA A 115 -29.28 -13.92 3.62
N ILE A 116 -29.34 -14.66 4.75
CA ILE A 116 -29.85 -14.16 6.03
C ILE A 116 -28.75 -13.57 6.93
N GLY A 117 -27.53 -13.37 6.40
CA GLY A 117 -26.41 -12.83 7.15
C GLY A 117 -25.74 -13.81 8.14
N ALA A 118 -26.10 -15.12 8.09
CA ALA A 118 -25.43 -16.16 8.88
C ALA A 118 -24.12 -16.53 8.19
N LEU A 119 -23.03 -15.85 8.55
CA LEU A 119 -21.69 -16.09 8.04
C LEU A 119 -20.90 -16.98 9.00
N PRO A 120 -19.95 -17.80 8.49
CA PRO A 120 -19.06 -18.55 9.37
C PRO A 120 -18.19 -17.61 10.18
N MET A 121 -17.78 -18.05 11.36
CA MET A 121 -16.87 -17.32 12.20
C MET A 121 -15.51 -17.20 11.50
N TYR A 122 -14.95 -16.00 11.43
CA TYR A 122 -13.61 -15.77 10.90
C TYR A 122 -12.58 -16.38 11.85
N LEU A 123 -11.84 -17.35 11.35
CA LEU A 123 -10.80 -18.02 12.11
C LEU A 123 -9.51 -17.22 12.04
N GLY A 124 -8.90 -17.00 13.20
CA GLY A 124 -7.60 -16.35 13.30
C GLY A 124 -6.45 -17.20 12.76
N LEU A 125 -5.25 -16.64 12.79
CA LEU A 125 -4.02 -17.23 12.26
C LEU A 125 -3.76 -18.65 12.82
N ASP A 126 -4.05 -18.89 14.11
CA ASP A 126 -3.79 -20.16 14.79
C ASP A 126 -4.65 -21.33 14.27
N LEU A 127 -5.86 -21.03 13.79
CA LEU A 127 -6.83 -22.02 13.34
C LEU A 127 -6.83 -22.19 11.81
N ARG A 128 -6.62 -21.10 11.08
CA ARG A 128 -6.64 -21.06 9.62
C ARG A 128 -5.27 -21.24 9.00
N GLY A 129 -4.22 -20.97 9.78
CA GLY A 129 -2.87 -20.81 9.28
C GLY A 129 -2.70 -19.48 8.55
N GLY A 130 -1.53 -19.23 8.03
CA GLY A 130 -1.20 -18.01 7.32
C GLY A 130 0.16 -17.43 7.70
N VAL A 131 0.33 -16.13 7.59
CA VAL A 131 1.62 -15.46 7.81
C VAL A 131 1.52 -14.40 8.90
N HIS A 132 2.54 -14.38 9.74
CA HIS A 132 2.77 -13.35 10.74
C HIS A 132 4.02 -12.59 10.37
N PHE A 133 3.91 -11.27 10.19
CA PHE A 133 5.02 -10.35 10.00
C PHE A 133 5.15 -9.41 11.19
N LEU A 134 6.38 -9.17 11.63
CA LEU A 134 6.73 -8.10 12.52
C LEU A 134 7.57 -7.08 11.74
N LEU A 135 7.05 -5.86 11.61
CA LEU A 135 7.71 -4.78 10.90
C LEU A 135 8.23 -3.75 11.90
N GLN A 136 9.43 -3.26 11.67
CA GLN A 136 10.01 -2.14 12.39
C GLN A 136 9.94 -0.88 11.53
N VAL A 137 9.41 0.19 12.11
CA VAL A 137 9.31 1.50 11.47
C VAL A 137 10.59 2.29 11.71
N ASP A 138 11.18 2.85 10.67
CA ASP A 138 12.33 3.74 10.79
C ASP A 138 11.90 5.13 11.29
N MET A 139 11.89 5.29 12.61
CA MET A 139 11.53 6.54 13.26
C MET A 139 12.52 7.68 12.97
N ARG A 140 13.78 7.33 12.68
CA ARG A 140 14.78 8.34 12.33
C ARG A 140 14.49 8.96 10.97
N ALA A 141 14.12 8.12 10.01
CA ALA A 141 13.68 8.59 8.69
C ALA A 141 12.40 9.43 8.78
N ALA A 142 11.43 9.05 9.63
CA ALA A 142 10.21 9.84 9.85
C ALA A 142 10.52 11.24 10.38
N LEU A 143 11.36 11.33 11.42
CA LEU A 143 11.79 12.61 12.01
C LEU A 143 12.60 13.42 11.00
N ALA A 144 13.51 12.79 10.25
CA ALA A 144 14.31 13.45 9.22
C ALA A 144 13.43 14.07 8.11
N LYS A 145 12.40 13.36 7.67
CA LYS A 145 11.42 13.85 6.68
C LYS A 145 10.63 15.05 7.23
N LYS A 146 10.25 15.01 8.51
CA LYS A 146 9.55 16.13 9.16
C LYS A 146 10.43 17.38 9.27
N VAL A 147 11.70 17.19 9.67
CA VAL A 147 12.68 18.28 9.73
C VAL A 147 12.93 18.89 8.35
N GLU A 148 12.99 18.07 7.29
CA GLU A 148 13.14 18.57 5.91
C GLU A 148 11.92 19.37 5.46
N SER A 149 10.71 18.93 5.82
CA SER A 149 9.49 19.72 5.58
C SER A 149 9.58 21.09 6.25
N TYR A 150 10.00 21.14 7.50
CA TYR A 150 10.19 22.42 8.19
C TYR A 150 11.29 23.27 7.57
N ALA A 151 12.36 22.67 7.04
CA ALA A 151 13.37 23.44 6.30
C ALA A 151 12.78 24.14 5.07
N ASN A 152 11.89 23.46 4.35
CA ASN A 152 11.18 24.03 3.20
C ASN A 152 10.22 25.15 3.63
N ASP A 153 9.47 24.93 4.70
CA ASP A 153 8.54 25.93 5.26
C ASP A 153 9.31 27.18 5.71
N ILE A 154 10.46 27.02 6.38
CA ILE A 154 11.34 28.12 6.79
C ILE A 154 11.88 28.87 5.58
N ARG A 155 12.35 28.18 4.52
CA ARG A 155 12.79 28.83 3.29
C ARG A 155 11.67 29.67 2.66
N GLY A 156 10.44 29.14 2.66
CA GLY A 156 9.25 29.86 2.19
C GLY A 156 8.94 31.10 3.02
N ALA A 157 8.90 30.95 4.34
CA ALA A 157 8.63 32.05 5.28
C ALA A 157 9.66 33.18 5.19
N LEU A 158 10.95 32.84 5.16
CA LEU A 158 12.03 33.83 5.05
C LEU A 158 11.96 34.59 3.72
N ARG A 159 11.61 33.91 2.62
CA ARG A 159 11.41 34.53 1.30
C ARG A 159 10.21 35.47 1.30
N GLU A 160 9.08 35.05 1.85
CA GLU A 160 7.87 35.87 1.95
C GLU A 160 8.11 37.16 2.75
N LYS A 161 8.80 37.03 3.88
CA LYS A 161 9.15 38.16 4.77
C LYS A 161 10.37 38.94 4.30
N ARG A 162 11.00 38.59 3.16
CA ARG A 162 12.19 39.20 2.58
C ARG A 162 13.37 39.29 3.59
N ILE A 163 13.51 38.26 4.44
CA ILE A 163 14.63 38.16 5.39
C ILE A 163 15.82 37.51 4.67
N GLN A 164 16.93 38.23 4.58
CA GLN A 164 18.14 37.74 3.92
C GLN A 164 18.82 36.66 4.79
N HIS A 165 19.17 35.57 4.15
CA HIS A 165 19.85 34.42 4.80
C HIS A 165 20.87 33.79 3.84
N ASN A 166 21.91 33.16 4.39
CA ASN A 166 22.96 32.47 3.63
C ASN A 166 22.66 31.00 3.36
N GLY A 167 21.47 30.55 3.69
CA GLY A 167 21.02 29.18 3.46
C GLY A 167 20.35 28.54 4.68
N VAL A 168 19.49 27.57 4.40
CA VAL A 168 18.86 26.69 5.38
C VAL A 168 19.39 25.29 5.13
N THR A 169 20.14 24.75 6.06
CA THR A 169 20.75 23.42 5.98
C THR A 169 20.21 22.53 7.08
N ARG A 170 20.18 21.24 6.80
CA ARG A 170 19.82 20.21 7.78
C ARG A 170 21.08 19.43 8.16
N ASP A 171 21.29 19.26 9.42
CA ASP A 171 22.32 18.38 10.00
C ASP A 171 21.63 17.34 10.91
N GLY A 172 21.42 16.13 10.35
CA GLY A 172 20.65 15.07 11.03
C GLY A 172 19.20 15.48 11.33
N GLN A 173 18.90 15.68 12.62
CA GLN A 173 17.59 16.12 13.12
C GLN A 173 17.57 17.62 13.52
N THR A 174 18.63 18.34 13.17
CA THR A 174 18.81 19.75 13.51
C THR A 174 18.72 20.60 12.25
N LEU A 175 18.04 21.73 12.33
CA LEU A 175 17.99 22.75 11.29
C LEU A 175 18.99 23.87 11.62
N VAL A 176 19.75 24.28 10.66
CA VAL A 176 20.70 25.40 10.80
C VAL A 176 20.40 26.43 9.71
N VAL A 177 20.02 27.63 10.14
CA VAL A 177 19.85 28.78 9.26
C VAL A 177 20.99 29.75 9.52
N ARG A 178 21.68 30.18 8.46
CA ARG A 178 22.83 31.07 8.56
C ARG A 178 22.46 32.49 8.10
N PHE A 179 22.93 33.48 8.83
CA PHE A 179 22.68 34.91 8.57
C PHE A 179 23.98 35.69 8.56
N ARG A 180 23.98 36.82 7.87
CA ARG A 180 25.09 37.78 7.87
C ARG A 180 25.01 38.79 9.02
N GLU A 181 23.79 39.04 9.49
CA GLU A 181 23.50 40.08 10.47
C GLU A 181 22.68 39.49 11.64
N ALA A 182 23.02 39.89 12.89
CA ALA A 182 22.27 39.49 14.06
C ALA A 182 20.79 39.92 14.03
N GLY A 183 20.53 41.13 13.52
CA GLY A 183 19.16 41.65 13.39
C GLY A 183 18.27 40.86 12.43
N ALA A 184 18.84 40.29 11.34
CA ALA A 184 18.11 39.42 10.43
C ALA A 184 17.79 38.07 11.09
N ARG A 185 18.75 37.49 11.86
CA ARG A 185 18.57 36.28 12.65
C ARG A 185 17.46 36.45 13.69
N ASP A 186 17.44 37.55 14.44
CA ASP A 186 16.47 37.76 15.51
C ASP A 186 15.04 37.94 14.96
N LYS A 187 14.89 38.65 13.85
CA LYS A 187 13.63 38.72 13.10
C LYS A 187 13.19 37.34 12.61
N ALA A 188 14.11 36.55 12.04
CA ALA A 188 13.83 35.18 11.59
C ALA A 188 13.42 34.29 12.76
N SER A 189 14.11 34.36 13.90
CA SER A 189 13.77 33.59 15.10
C SER A 189 12.35 33.87 15.59
N PHE A 190 11.93 35.14 15.59
CA PHE A 190 10.58 35.54 15.97
C PHE A 190 9.51 35.01 14.98
N GLU A 191 9.72 35.20 13.67
CA GLU A 191 8.76 34.77 12.64
C GLU A 191 8.65 33.24 12.56
N ILE A 192 9.78 32.51 12.62
CA ILE A 192 9.81 31.06 12.60
C ILE A 192 9.17 30.49 13.87
N GLY A 193 9.48 31.04 15.05
CA GLY A 193 8.90 30.59 16.31
C GLY A 193 7.38 30.76 16.37
N LYS A 194 6.85 31.79 15.68
CA LYS A 194 5.40 32.00 15.56
C LYS A 194 4.73 31.02 14.60
N GLN A 195 5.38 30.69 13.49
CA GLN A 195 4.82 29.80 12.45
C GLN A 195 4.99 28.32 12.80
N ILE A 196 6.12 27.95 13.41
CA ILE A 196 6.49 26.58 13.73
C ILE A 196 6.79 26.44 15.23
N PRO A 197 5.76 26.39 16.07
CA PRO A 197 5.92 26.32 17.52
C PRO A 197 6.54 24.99 18.01
N ASP A 198 6.62 23.99 17.13
CA ASP A 198 7.19 22.67 17.40
C ASP A 198 8.72 22.67 17.46
N LEU A 199 9.37 23.77 17.01
CA LEU A 199 10.82 23.92 17.06
C LEU A 199 11.27 24.64 18.34
N ASP A 200 12.34 24.14 18.93
CA ASP A 200 13.15 24.85 19.93
C ASP A 200 14.26 25.56 19.17
N LEU A 201 14.22 26.91 19.19
CA LEU A 201 15.12 27.79 18.44
C LEU A 201 16.19 28.34 19.36
N LYS A 202 17.46 28.14 19.01
CA LYS A 202 18.62 28.67 19.73
C LYS A 202 19.47 29.55 18.82
N ASN A 203 19.77 30.73 19.30
CA ASN A 203 20.70 31.62 18.64
C ASN A 203 22.13 31.19 18.99
N VAL A 204 22.96 30.96 17.98
CA VAL A 204 24.35 30.57 18.14
C VAL A 204 25.21 31.56 17.34
N ASP A 205 26.11 32.22 18.01
CA ASP A 205 27.03 33.19 17.39
C ASP A 205 28.43 32.54 17.36
N ASP A 206 29.00 32.44 16.18
CA ASP A 206 30.30 31.81 15.93
C ASP A 206 31.25 32.85 15.31
N GLY A 207 31.45 33.95 16.02
CA GLY A 207 32.38 35.04 15.69
C GLY A 207 32.23 35.76 14.36
N SER A 208 32.01 35.01 13.25
CA SER A 208 31.87 35.55 11.90
C SER A 208 30.51 35.28 11.27
N GLU A 209 29.71 34.32 11.78
CA GLU A 209 28.40 33.97 11.27
C GLU A 209 27.37 33.92 12.40
N PHE A 210 26.19 34.48 12.12
CA PHE A 210 25.03 34.36 13.02
C PHE A 210 24.18 33.18 12.61
N ARG A 211 24.05 32.17 13.49
CA ARG A 211 23.29 30.96 13.21
C ARG A 211 22.04 30.89 14.08
N LEU A 212 20.96 30.43 13.48
CA LEU A 212 19.76 30.02 14.19
C LEU A 212 19.66 28.50 14.09
N VAL A 213 19.73 27.84 15.24
CA VAL A 213 19.67 26.38 15.33
C VAL A 213 18.29 25.98 15.84
N GLY A 214 17.57 25.21 15.05
CA GLY A 214 16.26 24.68 15.38
C GLY A 214 16.31 23.18 15.63
N THR A 215 15.79 22.74 16.78
CA THR A 215 15.62 21.31 17.11
C THR A 215 14.16 21.02 17.41
N LEU A 216 13.68 19.80 17.04
CA LEU A 216 12.32 19.40 17.36
C LEU A 216 12.14 19.25 18.88
N LYS A 217 11.11 19.87 19.44
CA LYS A 217 10.70 19.64 20.83
C LYS A 217 10.33 18.17 21.04
N LEU A 218 10.57 17.65 22.22
CA LEU A 218 10.31 16.24 22.57
C LEU A 218 8.85 15.84 22.33
N GLU A 219 7.90 16.74 22.61
CA GLU A 219 6.48 16.52 22.34
C GLU A 219 6.17 16.42 20.83
N ALA A 220 6.81 17.28 20.03
CA ALA A 220 6.66 17.25 18.58
C ALA A 220 7.29 15.98 17.97
N GLN A 221 8.42 15.51 18.53
CA GLN A 221 9.01 14.23 18.12
C GLN A 221 8.04 13.06 18.41
N ARG A 222 7.48 12.98 19.61
CA ARG A 222 6.51 11.93 19.97
C ARG A 222 5.27 11.96 19.08
N LYS A 223 4.68 13.14 18.87
CA LYS A 223 3.53 13.30 17.94
C LYS A 223 3.86 12.86 16.52
N THR A 224 5.04 13.19 16.03
CA THR A 224 5.49 12.78 14.69
C THR A 224 5.66 11.26 14.60
N GLN A 225 6.22 10.62 15.64
CA GLN A 225 6.37 9.17 15.71
C GLN A 225 5.02 8.46 15.76
N GLU A 226 4.11 8.91 16.64
CA GLU A 226 2.75 8.36 16.72
C GLU A 226 1.99 8.51 15.40
N PHE A 227 2.07 9.69 14.80
CA PHE A 227 1.45 9.92 13.49
C PHE A 227 2.02 9.00 12.41
N ALA A 228 3.35 8.83 12.36
CA ALA A 228 4.00 7.95 11.38
C ALA A 228 3.54 6.49 11.53
N ILE A 229 3.41 5.99 12.76
CA ILE A 229 2.90 4.63 13.01
C ILE A 229 1.45 4.50 12.55
N GLN A 230 0.57 5.41 12.95
CA GLN A 230 -0.85 5.35 12.58
C GLN A 230 -1.06 5.44 11.08
N GLN A 231 -0.31 6.31 10.42
CA GLN A 231 -0.33 6.42 8.96
C GLN A 231 0.18 5.13 8.29
N ASN A 232 1.27 4.55 8.79
CA ASN A 232 1.80 3.28 8.28
C ASN A 232 0.80 2.12 8.48
N ILE A 233 0.13 2.05 9.64
CA ILE A 233 -0.93 1.05 9.91
C ILE A 233 -2.07 1.22 8.90
N THR A 234 -2.49 2.45 8.63
CA THR A 234 -3.55 2.75 7.65
C THR A 234 -3.12 2.32 6.24
N THR A 235 -1.91 2.66 5.84
CA THR A 235 -1.34 2.26 4.54
C THR A 235 -1.23 0.74 4.42
N LEU A 236 -0.74 0.06 5.47
CA LEU A 236 -0.67 -1.41 5.51
C LEU A 236 -2.06 -2.04 5.38
N ARG A 237 -3.06 -1.48 6.07
CA ARG A 237 -4.45 -1.97 5.98
C ARG A 237 -4.98 -1.86 4.55
N ASN A 238 -4.75 -0.73 3.89
CA ASN A 238 -5.14 -0.54 2.50
C ASN A 238 -4.45 -1.58 1.58
N ARG A 239 -3.14 -1.78 1.74
CA ARG A 239 -2.38 -2.77 0.96
C ARG A 239 -2.87 -4.20 1.16
N VAL A 240 -3.18 -4.57 2.38
CA VAL A 240 -3.70 -5.91 2.71
C VAL A 240 -5.11 -6.11 2.17
N ASN A 241 -5.94 -5.07 2.19
CA ASN A 241 -7.28 -5.11 1.57
C ASN A 241 -7.20 -5.34 0.05
N GLU A 242 -6.24 -4.72 -0.64
CA GLU A 242 -5.99 -4.94 -2.07
C GLU A 242 -5.52 -6.39 -2.37
N LEU A 243 -4.89 -7.06 -1.40
CA LEU A 243 -4.57 -8.50 -1.48
C LEU A 243 -5.80 -9.40 -1.35
N GLY A 244 -6.95 -8.84 -0.97
CA GLY A 244 -8.18 -9.60 -0.75
C GLY A 244 -8.15 -10.49 0.52
N VAL A 245 -7.25 -10.21 1.46
CA VAL A 245 -7.16 -10.95 2.72
C VAL A 245 -8.35 -10.59 3.61
N ALA A 246 -9.10 -11.59 4.03
CA ALA A 246 -10.21 -11.40 4.96
C ALA A 246 -9.69 -11.24 6.40
N GLU A 247 -10.20 -10.21 7.10
CA GLU A 247 -9.94 -9.94 8.52
C GLU A 247 -8.45 -9.94 8.92
N PRO A 248 -7.60 -9.11 8.27
CA PRO A 248 -6.21 -9.01 8.66
C PRO A 248 -6.08 -8.32 10.02
N ILE A 249 -5.18 -8.80 10.87
CA ILE A 249 -4.87 -8.15 12.14
C ILE A 249 -3.65 -7.26 11.92
N ILE A 250 -3.81 -5.95 12.06
CA ILE A 250 -2.72 -4.98 11.94
C ILE A 250 -2.75 -4.11 13.20
N GLN A 251 -1.72 -4.28 14.04
CA GLN A 251 -1.66 -3.66 15.36
C GLN A 251 -0.27 -3.09 15.65
N GLN A 252 -0.24 -1.99 16.37
CA GLN A 252 1.00 -1.46 16.91
C GLN A 252 1.53 -2.34 18.05
N GLN A 253 2.82 -2.63 18.03
CA GLN A 253 3.53 -3.35 19.09
C GLN A 253 4.70 -2.50 19.61
N GLY A 254 4.53 -1.91 20.79
CA GLY A 254 5.52 -0.97 21.34
C GLY A 254 5.55 0.37 20.59
N ALA A 255 6.70 1.05 20.65
CA ALA A 255 6.84 2.41 20.13
C ALA A 255 7.15 2.48 18.61
N GLU A 256 7.74 1.42 18.04
CA GLU A 256 8.34 1.46 16.69
C GLU A 256 7.97 0.26 15.82
N ARG A 257 7.13 -0.67 16.32
CA ARG A 257 6.83 -1.90 15.60
C ARG A 257 5.35 -2.04 15.27
N VAL A 258 5.08 -2.73 14.17
CA VAL A 258 3.75 -3.08 13.71
C VAL A 258 3.69 -4.58 13.44
N VAL A 259 2.72 -5.25 14.04
CA VAL A 259 2.38 -6.66 13.76
C VAL A 259 1.36 -6.69 12.65
N VAL A 260 1.60 -7.54 11.65
CA VAL A 260 0.66 -7.84 10.57
C VAL A 260 0.43 -9.34 10.52
N GLN A 261 -0.81 -9.76 10.73
CA GLN A 261 -1.21 -11.16 10.63
C GLN A 261 -2.19 -11.31 9.46
N LEU A 262 -1.88 -12.22 8.58
CA LEU A 262 -2.62 -12.49 7.34
C LEU A 262 -3.15 -13.92 7.34
N PRO A 263 -4.34 -14.15 7.91
CA PRO A 263 -4.93 -15.49 7.92
C PRO A 263 -5.24 -15.98 6.51
N GLY A 264 -4.94 -17.26 6.25
CA GLY A 264 -5.24 -17.92 4.98
C GLY A 264 -4.36 -17.54 3.80
N VAL A 265 -3.35 -16.69 3.99
CA VAL A 265 -2.39 -16.35 2.93
C VAL A 265 -1.42 -17.51 2.75
N GLN A 266 -1.34 -18.03 1.53
CA GLN A 266 -0.45 -19.13 1.14
C GLN A 266 0.83 -18.63 0.47
N ASP A 267 0.73 -17.53 -0.29
CA ASP A 267 1.85 -16.90 -0.99
C ASP A 267 2.49 -15.83 -0.11
N THR A 268 3.46 -16.26 0.71
CA THR A 268 4.19 -15.38 1.62
C THR A 268 5.11 -14.40 0.87
N ALA A 269 5.67 -14.82 -0.28
CA ALA A 269 6.58 -14.00 -1.06
C ALA A 269 5.86 -12.78 -1.66
N LYS A 270 4.66 -12.99 -2.23
CA LYS A 270 3.83 -11.91 -2.76
C LYS A 270 3.36 -10.96 -1.65
N ALA A 271 2.93 -11.50 -0.50
CA ALA A 271 2.54 -10.69 0.63
C ALA A 271 3.70 -9.82 1.14
N LYS A 272 4.89 -10.40 1.28
CA LYS A 272 6.12 -9.72 1.69
C LYS A 272 6.51 -8.61 0.71
N ASP A 273 6.44 -8.88 -0.58
CA ASP A 273 6.74 -7.91 -1.62
C ASP A 273 5.80 -6.70 -1.52
N ILE A 274 4.48 -6.90 -1.45
CA ILE A 274 3.50 -5.82 -1.37
C ILE A 274 3.61 -5.02 -0.08
N LEU A 275 3.81 -5.69 1.08
CA LEU A 275 3.96 -5.00 2.36
C LEU A 275 5.28 -4.24 2.47
N GLY A 276 6.37 -4.82 1.94
CA GLY A 276 7.72 -4.27 2.03
C GLY A 276 8.05 -3.19 1.01
N ARG A 277 7.25 -3.02 -0.04
CA ARG A 277 7.49 -1.96 -1.03
C ARG A 277 7.28 -0.58 -0.40
N THR A 278 8.34 0.20 -0.38
CA THR A 278 8.33 1.59 0.12
C THR A 278 8.20 2.59 -1.03
N ALA A 279 7.39 2.26 -2.03
CA ALA A 279 7.24 3.12 -3.19
C ALA A 279 6.54 4.44 -2.80
N THR A 280 7.23 5.56 -2.99
CA THR A 280 6.67 6.89 -2.88
C THR A 280 6.74 7.58 -4.24
N LEU A 281 5.66 8.26 -4.61
CA LEU A 281 5.62 9.03 -5.84
C LEU A 281 5.90 10.49 -5.53
N GLU A 282 6.82 11.08 -6.27
CA GLU A 282 7.09 12.51 -6.23
C GLU A 282 7.03 13.11 -7.62
N VAL A 283 6.45 14.30 -7.69
CA VAL A 283 6.41 15.10 -8.91
C VAL A 283 7.37 16.26 -8.75
N ARG A 284 8.32 16.39 -9.67
CA ARG A 284 9.34 17.45 -9.67
C ARG A 284 9.53 18.04 -11.05
N MET A 285 10.03 19.27 -11.14
CA MET A 285 10.34 19.90 -12.42
C MET A 285 11.71 19.43 -12.94
N VAL A 286 11.80 19.16 -14.23
CA VAL A 286 13.10 18.97 -14.91
C VAL A 286 13.79 20.30 -15.05
N ASP A 287 15.10 20.37 -14.76
CA ASP A 287 15.88 21.57 -15.03
C ASP A 287 16.45 21.52 -16.46
N GLU A 288 15.71 22.10 -17.41
CA GLU A 288 16.10 22.12 -18.83
C GLU A 288 17.25 23.07 -19.10
N GLU A 289 17.40 24.11 -18.28
CA GLU A 289 18.46 25.11 -18.45
C GLU A 289 19.87 24.52 -18.20
N LYS A 290 19.94 23.50 -17.34
CA LYS A 290 21.17 22.80 -16.99
C LYS A 290 21.22 21.36 -17.54
N SER A 291 20.32 20.99 -18.44
CA SER A 291 20.25 19.65 -19.06
C SER A 291 20.98 19.58 -20.40
N ASP A 292 21.93 20.47 -20.67
CA ASP A 292 22.83 20.38 -21.83
C ASP A 292 23.73 19.13 -21.70
N PRO A 293 24.21 18.56 -22.81
CA PRO A 293 25.00 17.33 -22.81
C PRO A 293 26.27 17.38 -21.92
N ALA A 294 26.91 18.57 -21.84
CA ALA A 294 28.11 18.75 -21.03
C ALA A 294 27.79 18.74 -19.52
N SER A 295 26.72 19.41 -19.10
CA SER A 295 26.25 19.44 -17.71
C SER A 295 25.75 18.05 -17.26
N LEU A 296 25.03 17.33 -18.13
CA LEU A 296 24.60 15.95 -17.84
C LEU A 296 25.80 15.02 -17.67
N GLN A 297 26.83 15.14 -18.52
CA GLN A 297 28.04 14.32 -18.40
C GLN A 297 28.80 14.62 -17.10
N SER A 298 28.89 15.88 -16.70
CA SER A 298 29.48 16.30 -15.43
C SER A 298 28.67 15.79 -14.23
N ALA A 299 27.34 15.81 -14.31
CA ALA A 299 26.46 15.29 -13.28
C ALA A 299 26.61 13.77 -13.11
N VAL A 300 26.75 13.01 -14.20
CA VAL A 300 27.04 11.56 -14.18
C VAL A 300 28.38 11.25 -13.50
N GLN A 301 29.37 12.16 -13.63
CA GLN A 301 30.66 12.07 -12.94
C GLN A 301 30.63 12.52 -11.47
N GLY A 302 29.44 12.83 -10.93
CA GLY A 302 29.23 13.24 -9.54
C GLY A 302 29.21 14.74 -9.28
N GLN A 303 29.35 15.58 -10.31
CA GLN A 303 29.27 17.05 -10.20
C GLN A 303 27.85 17.55 -10.52
N VAL A 304 26.90 17.24 -9.63
CA VAL A 304 25.52 17.67 -9.81
C VAL A 304 25.39 19.17 -9.50
N PRO A 305 24.75 19.99 -10.36
CA PRO A 305 24.54 21.40 -10.10
C PRO A 305 23.78 21.67 -8.82
N PHE A 306 24.11 22.78 -8.16
CA PHE A 306 23.43 23.16 -6.93
C PHE A 306 21.92 23.38 -7.16
N GLY A 307 21.11 22.76 -6.33
CA GLY A 307 19.64 22.83 -6.43
C GLY A 307 19.00 21.70 -7.22
N ASP A 308 19.80 20.83 -7.85
CA ASP A 308 19.32 19.73 -8.66
C ASP A 308 19.75 18.38 -8.08
N GLU A 309 19.12 17.31 -8.58
CA GLU A 309 19.45 15.92 -8.33
C GLU A 309 19.40 15.14 -9.65
N LEU A 310 20.31 14.17 -9.78
CA LEU A 310 20.39 13.32 -10.97
C LEU A 310 19.61 12.04 -10.74
N TYR A 311 18.67 11.76 -11.64
CA TYR A 311 17.94 10.50 -11.69
C TYR A 311 18.03 9.89 -13.08
N TYR A 312 17.71 8.61 -13.16
CA TYR A 312 17.73 7.87 -14.42
C TYR A 312 16.31 7.41 -14.75
N ASP A 313 15.99 7.42 -16.04
CA ASP A 313 14.79 6.76 -16.54
C ASP A 313 15.05 5.25 -16.71
N ARG A 314 14.03 4.49 -17.07
CA ARG A 314 14.13 3.04 -17.31
C ARG A 314 15.09 2.65 -18.42
N ASN A 315 15.41 3.55 -19.34
CA ASN A 315 16.38 3.37 -20.39
C ASN A 315 17.79 3.76 -19.95
N ASN A 316 17.99 4.00 -18.64
CA ASN A 316 19.23 4.52 -18.08
C ASN A 316 19.66 5.89 -18.63
N THR A 317 18.70 6.70 -19.09
CA THR A 317 18.94 8.06 -19.55
C THR A 317 18.99 8.99 -18.33
N PRO A 318 20.09 9.76 -18.15
CA PRO A 318 20.20 10.67 -17.02
C PRO A 318 19.28 11.90 -17.22
N ILE A 319 18.57 12.29 -16.18
CA ILE A 319 17.67 13.44 -16.15
C ILE A 319 17.98 14.26 -14.89
N LEU A 320 18.28 15.55 -15.09
CA LEU A 320 18.44 16.50 -13.99
C LEU A 320 17.09 17.04 -13.56
N VAL A 321 16.78 16.88 -12.28
CA VAL A 321 15.50 17.23 -11.70
C VAL A 321 15.73 18.20 -10.54
N LYS A 322 14.92 19.25 -10.43
CA LYS A 322 15.01 20.22 -9.32
C LYS A 322 14.70 19.52 -7.99
N LYS A 323 15.46 19.85 -6.95
CA LYS A 323 15.23 19.33 -5.58
C LYS A 323 13.85 19.69 -5.02
N GLN A 324 13.26 20.77 -5.53
CA GLN A 324 11.95 21.22 -5.08
C GLN A 324 10.88 20.24 -5.52
N ILE A 325 10.20 19.63 -4.55
CA ILE A 325 9.07 18.74 -4.77
C ILE A 325 7.83 19.59 -5.07
N VAL A 326 7.14 19.31 -6.16
CA VAL A 326 5.87 19.94 -6.54
C VAL A 326 4.71 19.27 -5.83
N LEU A 327 4.70 17.93 -5.86
CA LEU A 327 3.63 17.12 -5.31
C LEU A 327 4.19 15.79 -4.81
N THR A 328 3.65 15.29 -3.71
CA THR A 328 3.97 13.98 -3.14
C THR A 328 2.76 13.05 -3.21
N GLY A 329 2.99 11.76 -3.13
CA GLY A 329 1.95 10.73 -3.25
C GLY A 329 0.84 10.81 -2.18
N ASP A 330 1.07 11.50 -1.06
CA ASP A 330 0.06 11.74 -0.02
C ASP A 330 -1.10 12.65 -0.45
N ARG A 331 -0.95 13.36 -1.56
CA ARG A 331 -1.99 14.19 -2.18
C ARG A 331 -2.82 13.45 -3.22
N ILE A 332 -2.61 12.15 -3.36
CA ILE A 332 -3.33 11.31 -4.31
C ILE A 332 -4.46 10.59 -3.58
N ASN A 333 -5.70 10.82 -4.03
CA ASN A 333 -6.89 10.16 -3.49
C ASN A 333 -7.14 8.81 -4.11
N ASP A 334 -6.85 8.65 -5.42
CA ASP A 334 -7.09 7.42 -6.17
C ASP A 334 -6.11 7.31 -7.33
N ALA A 335 -5.77 6.07 -7.68
CA ALA A 335 -4.95 5.76 -8.84
C ALA A 335 -5.48 4.50 -9.51
N GLN A 336 -5.77 4.58 -10.81
CA GLN A 336 -6.34 3.49 -11.59
C GLN A 336 -5.47 3.19 -12.81
N PRO A 337 -5.16 1.92 -13.07
CA PRO A 337 -4.52 1.55 -14.31
C PRO A 337 -5.50 1.71 -15.47
N GLY A 338 -4.99 2.04 -16.62
CA GLY A 338 -5.78 2.25 -17.83
C GLY A 338 -4.90 2.33 -19.07
N PHE A 339 -5.45 2.89 -20.12
CA PHE A 339 -4.71 3.16 -21.34
C PHE A 339 -4.80 4.63 -21.70
N ASP A 340 -3.77 5.15 -22.32
CA ASP A 340 -3.78 6.47 -22.91
C ASP A 340 -4.75 6.48 -24.09
N ASN A 341 -5.68 7.43 -24.09
CA ASN A 341 -6.70 7.54 -25.13
C ASN A 341 -6.14 7.91 -26.52
N GLN A 342 -4.91 8.44 -26.58
CA GLN A 342 -4.27 8.88 -27.84
C GLN A 342 -3.29 7.83 -28.37
N THR A 343 -2.46 7.24 -27.49
CA THR A 343 -1.40 6.30 -27.88
C THR A 343 -1.78 4.85 -27.69
N SER A 344 -2.86 4.56 -26.96
CA SER A 344 -3.27 3.21 -26.53
C SER A 344 -2.20 2.48 -25.72
N GLU A 345 -1.20 3.20 -25.19
CA GLU A 345 -0.20 2.67 -24.30
C GLU A 345 -0.74 2.55 -22.86
N PRO A 346 -0.25 1.59 -22.06
CA PRO A 346 -0.63 1.50 -20.65
C PRO A 346 -0.32 2.81 -19.91
N ALA A 347 -1.26 3.24 -19.07
CA ALA A 347 -1.20 4.48 -18.33
C ALA A 347 -1.81 4.33 -16.94
N VAL A 348 -1.48 5.23 -16.03
CA VAL A 348 -2.09 5.32 -14.70
C VAL A 348 -2.85 6.63 -14.60
N HIS A 349 -4.15 6.54 -14.35
CA HIS A 349 -5.01 7.70 -14.10
C HIS A 349 -5.04 7.99 -12.61
N ILE A 350 -4.65 9.20 -12.23
CA ILE A 350 -4.54 9.66 -10.84
C ILE A 350 -5.57 10.74 -10.58
N ALA A 351 -6.23 10.64 -9.44
CA ALA A 351 -7.09 11.69 -8.89
C ALA A 351 -6.42 12.32 -7.66
N LEU A 352 -6.17 13.62 -7.73
CA LEU A 352 -5.58 14.40 -6.63
C LEU A 352 -6.64 14.87 -5.64
N ASP A 353 -6.22 15.14 -4.39
CA ASP A 353 -7.05 15.85 -3.42
C ASP A 353 -7.24 17.34 -3.81
N GLY A 354 -8.14 18.03 -3.14
CA GLY A 354 -8.44 19.43 -3.47
C GLY A 354 -7.25 20.39 -3.31
N THR A 355 -6.29 20.09 -2.45
CA THR A 355 -5.07 20.86 -2.25
C THR A 355 -4.04 20.56 -3.33
N GLY A 356 -3.81 19.27 -3.60
CA GLY A 356 -2.93 18.80 -4.67
C GLY A 356 -3.39 19.30 -6.03
N ALA A 357 -4.70 19.28 -6.31
CA ALA A 357 -5.27 19.80 -7.55
C ALA A 357 -4.96 21.29 -7.77
N ARG A 358 -5.07 22.12 -6.72
CA ARG A 358 -4.74 23.56 -6.80
C ARG A 358 -3.26 23.79 -7.02
N ILE A 359 -2.40 23.10 -6.26
CA ILE A 359 -0.93 23.21 -6.43
C ILE A 359 -0.54 22.78 -7.84
N PHE A 360 -1.06 21.64 -8.30
CA PHE A 360 -0.75 21.10 -9.62
C PHE A 360 -1.21 22.03 -10.76
N GLN A 361 -2.43 22.59 -10.64
CA GLN A 361 -2.95 23.56 -11.56
C GLN A 361 -2.07 24.81 -11.65
N GLN A 362 -1.68 25.38 -10.51
CA GLN A 362 -0.80 26.54 -10.47
C GLN A 362 0.56 26.27 -11.12
N VAL A 363 1.21 25.17 -10.72
CA VAL A 363 2.53 24.82 -11.25
C VAL A 363 2.48 24.53 -12.75
N THR A 364 1.45 23.83 -13.24
CA THR A 364 1.32 23.55 -14.67
C THR A 364 1.01 24.80 -15.48
N ARG A 365 0.27 25.77 -14.93
CA ARG A 365 0.04 27.10 -15.54
C ARG A 365 1.32 27.88 -15.71
N GLU A 366 2.17 27.90 -14.67
CA GLU A 366 3.43 28.69 -14.67
C GLU A 366 4.56 28.07 -15.51
N ASN A 367 4.44 26.77 -15.81
CA ASN A 367 5.49 25.98 -16.45
C ASN A 367 5.04 25.29 -17.75
N VAL A 368 4.09 25.88 -18.48
CA VAL A 368 3.71 25.37 -19.80
C VAL A 368 4.93 25.36 -20.74
N GLY A 369 5.12 24.27 -21.47
CA GLY A 369 6.24 24.03 -22.36
C GLY A 369 7.47 23.39 -21.71
N LYS A 370 7.53 23.31 -20.36
CA LYS A 370 8.61 22.63 -19.62
C LYS A 370 8.27 21.19 -19.28
N ARG A 371 9.29 20.39 -19.05
CA ARG A 371 9.12 18.98 -18.65
C ARG A 371 8.93 18.84 -17.16
N MET A 372 8.06 17.92 -16.77
CA MET A 372 7.79 17.58 -15.39
C MET A 372 8.06 16.07 -15.18
N ALA A 373 9.00 15.75 -14.31
CA ALA A 373 9.35 14.38 -14.00
C ALA A 373 8.45 13.81 -12.90
N ILE A 374 7.97 12.60 -13.14
CA ILE A 374 7.29 11.78 -12.15
C ILE A 374 8.27 10.71 -11.71
N LEU A 375 8.69 10.78 -10.45
CA LEU A 375 9.66 9.90 -9.83
C LEU A 375 8.96 8.89 -8.94
N LEU A 376 9.37 7.64 -9.06
CA LEU A 376 9.02 6.57 -8.13
C LEU A 376 10.24 6.25 -7.27
N PHE A 377 10.11 6.44 -5.98
CA PHE A 377 11.16 6.07 -5.02
C PHE A 377 10.85 4.70 -4.44
N GLU A 378 11.73 3.75 -4.67
CA GLU A 378 11.64 2.43 -4.07
C GLU A 378 12.94 2.10 -3.32
N LYS A 379 12.82 1.73 -2.04
CA LYS A 379 13.98 1.41 -1.17
C LYS A 379 15.07 2.50 -1.18
N GLY A 380 14.66 3.77 -1.23
CA GLY A 380 15.57 4.92 -1.24
C GLY A 380 16.22 5.24 -2.60
N LYS A 381 15.94 4.47 -3.64
CA LYS A 381 16.37 4.76 -5.01
C LYS A 381 15.22 5.41 -5.77
N GLY A 382 15.46 6.58 -6.36
CA GLY A 382 14.51 7.26 -7.24
C GLY A 382 14.73 6.89 -8.69
N GLU A 383 13.67 6.56 -9.39
CA GLU A 383 13.63 6.29 -10.83
C GLU A 383 12.61 7.21 -11.48
N VAL A 384 12.94 7.77 -12.64
CA VAL A 384 11.99 8.57 -13.41
C VAL A 384 11.09 7.64 -14.22
N VAL A 385 9.82 7.54 -13.82
CA VAL A 385 8.81 6.76 -14.55
C VAL A 385 8.50 7.39 -15.89
N THR A 386 8.32 8.71 -15.90
CA THR A 386 8.07 9.51 -17.11
C THR A 386 8.38 10.97 -16.87
N ALA A 387 8.74 11.69 -17.92
CA ALA A 387 9.01 13.13 -17.87
C ALA A 387 8.34 13.87 -19.04
N PRO A 388 6.98 13.94 -19.06
CA PRO A 388 6.23 14.58 -20.13
C PRO A 388 6.41 16.10 -20.15
N VAL A 389 6.18 16.70 -21.31
CA VAL A 389 6.07 18.15 -21.46
C VAL A 389 4.68 18.61 -21.04
N ILE A 390 4.60 19.63 -20.22
CA ILE A 390 3.34 20.28 -19.84
C ILE A 390 2.80 21.03 -21.06
N ARG A 391 1.75 20.53 -21.69
CA ARG A 391 1.17 21.14 -22.90
C ARG A 391 0.21 22.27 -22.58
N THR A 392 -0.54 22.12 -21.50
CA THR A 392 -1.55 23.09 -21.04
C THR A 392 -1.65 23.04 -19.51
N GLU A 393 -2.30 24.05 -18.94
CA GLU A 393 -2.72 24.01 -17.55
C GLU A 393 -3.60 22.77 -17.30
N ILE A 394 -3.28 22.01 -16.25
CA ILE A 394 -4.03 20.82 -15.86
C ILE A 394 -4.88 21.13 -14.62
N GLY A 395 -6.15 21.45 -14.88
CA GLY A 395 -7.14 21.68 -13.83
C GLY A 395 -7.92 20.42 -13.46
N GLY A 396 -8.75 20.52 -12.39
CA GLY A 396 -9.68 19.46 -12.00
C GLY A 396 -9.06 18.25 -11.29
N GLY A 397 -7.74 18.28 -11.02
CA GLY A 397 -7.07 17.25 -10.20
C GLY A 397 -6.99 15.85 -10.83
N ARG A 398 -7.25 15.71 -12.11
CA ARG A 398 -7.07 14.45 -12.85
C ARG A 398 -5.78 14.51 -13.65
N VAL A 399 -4.86 13.62 -13.31
CA VAL A 399 -3.53 13.53 -13.94
C VAL A 399 -3.38 12.14 -14.54
N GLN A 400 -2.82 12.07 -15.73
CA GLN A 400 -2.49 10.80 -16.37
C GLN A 400 -0.97 10.66 -16.41
N ILE A 401 -0.49 9.53 -15.91
CA ILE A 401 0.90 9.10 -16.07
C ILE A 401 0.92 8.13 -17.23
N SER A 402 1.43 8.57 -18.37
CA SER A 402 1.70 7.72 -19.52
C SER A 402 3.21 7.63 -19.75
N GLY A 403 3.68 6.49 -20.19
CA GLY A 403 5.08 6.24 -20.45
C GLY A 403 5.26 4.83 -21.01
N ARG A 404 6.50 4.46 -21.35
CA ARG A 404 6.81 3.10 -21.79
C ARG A 404 6.77 2.13 -20.60
N MET A 405 5.57 1.76 -20.20
CA MET A 405 5.33 0.78 -19.13
C MET A 405 4.47 -0.36 -19.67
N THR A 406 4.68 -1.54 -19.14
CA THR A 406 3.81 -2.69 -19.41
C THR A 406 2.51 -2.54 -18.62
N THR A 407 1.47 -3.27 -19.02
CA THR A 407 0.19 -3.28 -18.30
C THR A 407 0.38 -3.71 -16.84
N GLN A 408 1.26 -4.67 -16.59
CA GLN A 408 1.56 -5.15 -15.24
C GLN A 408 2.23 -4.05 -14.40
N GLU A 409 3.18 -3.32 -14.96
CA GLU A 409 3.83 -2.19 -14.26
C GLU A 409 2.85 -1.06 -13.98
N ALA A 410 1.95 -0.73 -14.92
CA ALA A 410 0.90 0.27 -14.68
C ALA A 410 -0.02 -0.15 -13.53
N ASN A 411 -0.34 -1.44 -13.44
CA ASN A 411 -1.11 -2.02 -12.34
C ASN A 411 -0.38 -1.91 -11.01
N ASP A 412 0.89 -2.29 -10.97
CA ASP A 412 1.72 -2.24 -9.75
C ASP A 412 1.89 -0.80 -9.27
N VAL A 413 2.16 0.14 -10.19
CA VAL A 413 2.26 1.57 -9.86
C VAL A 413 0.93 2.11 -9.35
N ALA A 414 -0.19 1.79 -10.00
CA ALA A 414 -1.51 2.22 -9.55
C ALA A 414 -1.85 1.68 -8.16
N LEU A 415 -1.56 0.40 -7.90
CA LEU A 415 -1.76 -0.23 -6.59
C LEU A 415 -0.91 0.44 -5.51
N LEU A 416 0.39 0.64 -5.77
CA LEU A 416 1.30 1.28 -4.82
C LEU A 416 0.89 2.73 -4.50
N VAL A 417 0.47 3.46 -5.53
CA VAL A 417 0.03 4.85 -5.38
C VAL A 417 -1.30 4.94 -4.64
N ARG A 418 -2.28 4.07 -4.98
CA ARG A 418 -3.60 4.01 -4.32
C ARG A 418 -3.51 3.59 -2.86
N ALA A 419 -2.68 2.57 -2.56
CA ALA A 419 -2.46 2.13 -1.19
C ALA A 419 -1.78 3.18 -0.31
N GLY A 420 -1.22 4.21 -0.93
CA GLY A 420 -0.56 5.32 -0.25
C GLY A 420 0.91 5.09 0.05
N ALA A 421 1.63 6.19 0.18
CA ALA A 421 3.02 6.18 0.61
C ALA A 421 3.11 5.89 2.12
N LEU A 422 4.12 5.13 2.50
CA LEU A 422 4.47 4.98 3.92
C LEU A 422 4.98 6.32 4.47
N ALA A 423 4.51 6.70 5.63
CA ALA A 423 5.00 7.92 6.31
C ALA A 423 6.47 7.79 6.67
N ALA A 424 6.88 6.57 7.05
CA ALA A 424 8.27 6.18 7.29
C ALA A 424 8.55 4.80 6.66
N PRO A 425 9.79 4.54 6.23
CA PRO A 425 10.20 3.21 5.78
C PRO A 425 9.98 2.17 6.87
N MET A 426 9.69 0.93 6.47
CA MET A 426 9.55 -0.19 7.38
C MET A 426 10.36 -1.37 6.88
N GLU A 427 10.92 -2.13 7.82
CA GLU A 427 11.65 -3.36 7.55
C GLU A 427 10.95 -4.54 8.23
N ILE A 428 10.88 -5.66 7.54
CA ILE A 428 10.37 -6.90 8.12
C ILE A 428 11.50 -7.51 8.95
N ILE A 429 11.36 -7.48 10.28
CA ILE A 429 12.34 -8.03 11.20
C ILE A 429 12.04 -9.47 11.59
N GLU A 430 10.79 -9.89 11.45
CA GLU A 430 10.39 -11.26 11.73
C GLU A 430 9.30 -11.70 10.75
N GLU A 431 9.44 -12.93 10.26
CA GLU A 431 8.48 -13.60 9.40
C GLU A 431 8.24 -15.02 9.94
N ARG A 432 7.00 -15.35 10.23
CA ARG A 432 6.59 -16.70 10.65
C ARG A 432 5.43 -17.17 9.81
N THR A 433 5.57 -18.31 9.18
CA THR A 433 4.45 -19.03 8.58
C THR A 433 3.85 -19.94 9.63
N VAL A 434 2.57 -19.76 9.92
CA VAL A 434 1.83 -20.56 10.88
C VAL A 434 0.95 -21.54 10.11
N GLY A 435 1.19 -22.83 10.30
CA GLY A 435 0.29 -23.86 9.81
C GLY A 435 -0.95 -23.97 10.71
N PRO A 436 -2.11 -24.42 10.22
CA PRO A 436 -3.31 -24.62 11.04
C PRO A 436 -3.03 -25.65 12.12
N SER A 437 -3.03 -25.23 13.40
CA SER A 437 -2.66 -26.07 14.54
C SER A 437 -3.74 -27.07 14.93
N LEU A 438 -4.99 -26.88 14.48
CA LEU A 438 -6.16 -27.70 14.80
C LEU A 438 -6.78 -28.40 13.58
N ALA A 439 -6.09 -28.48 12.45
CA ALA A 439 -6.55 -29.38 11.39
C ALA A 439 -6.63 -30.79 11.97
N PRO A 440 -7.79 -31.48 11.97
CA PRO A 440 -7.84 -32.84 12.37
C PRO A 440 -6.89 -33.61 11.46
N ARG A 441 -5.79 -34.09 12.04
CA ARG A 441 -4.97 -35.12 11.40
C ARG A 441 -5.86 -36.36 11.29
N THR A 442 -6.70 -36.39 10.27
CA THR A 442 -7.30 -37.63 9.81
C THR A 442 -6.14 -38.44 9.24
N SER A 443 -5.46 -39.11 10.18
CA SER A 443 -4.49 -40.14 9.82
C SER A 443 -5.26 -41.23 9.09
N LYS A 444 -5.21 -41.25 7.77
CA LYS A 444 -5.58 -42.41 6.93
C LYS A 444 -4.74 -43.65 7.29
N SER A 445 -3.92 -43.59 8.34
CA SER A 445 -3.08 -44.70 8.83
C SER A 445 -3.67 -45.50 9.99
N ALA A 446 -4.82 -45.11 10.56
CA ALA A 446 -5.42 -45.87 11.66
C ALA A 446 -6.45 -46.93 11.22
N SER A 447 -7.02 -46.83 10.02
CA SER A 447 -7.98 -47.81 9.51
C SER A 447 -7.34 -49.06 8.87
N ALA A 448 -6.03 -49.01 8.57
CA ALA A 448 -5.32 -50.18 7.99
C ALA A 448 -4.74 -51.15 9.04
N ARG A 449 -4.75 -50.80 10.33
CA ARG A 449 -4.22 -51.67 11.40
C ARG A 449 -5.29 -52.39 12.24
N CYS A 450 -6.56 -52.06 12.08
CA CYS A 450 -7.62 -52.73 12.81
C CYS A 450 -8.19 -53.98 12.08
N GLY A 451 -7.75 -54.21 10.82
CA GLY A 451 -8.19 -55.35 10.02
C GLY A 451 -7.31 -56.64 10.14
N SER A 452 -6.18 -56.57 10.85
CA SER A 452 -5.22 -57.73 10.89
C SER A 452 -5.12 -58.45 12.25
N VAL A 453 -5.91 -58.09 13.27
CA VAL A 453 -5.85 -58.75 14.61
C VAL A 453 -6.98 -59.73 14.84
N SER A 454 -7.97 -59.86 13.94
CA SER A 454 -9.10 -60.79 14.13
C SER A 454 -9.00 -62.12 13.37
N ARG A 455 -7.77 -62.54 12.94
CA ARG A 455 -7.56 -63.84 12.27
C ARG A 455 -6.50 -64.76 12.90
N LEU A 456 -6.29 -64.67 14.21
CA LEU A 456 -5.36 -65.55 14.89
C LEU A 456 -5.96 -66.12 16.23
N SER A 457 -7.20 -66.64 16.19
CA SER A 457 -7.72 -67.43 17.27
C SER A 457 -8.72 -68.44 16.76
N GLN A 458 -8.30 -69.32 15.81
CA GLN A 458 -8.94 -70.58 15.51
C GLN A 458 -7.88 -71.48 14.85
N CYS A 459 -7.02 -72.06 15.64
CA CYS A 459 -6.36 -73.39 15.43
C CYS A 459 -5.57 -73.69 16.69
N SER A 460 -6.22 -74.38 17.60
CA SER A 460 -5.78 -75.53 18.43
C SER A 460 -6.83 -75.85 19.47
#